data_fb94a5769221b2499ea0dd78c86f1c9d
#
_entry.id   fb94a5769221b2499ea0dd78c86f1c9d
#
_cell.length_a   1.000
_cell.length_b   1.000
_cell.length_c   1.000
_cell.angle_alpha   90.00
_cell.angle_beta   90.00
_cell.angle_gamma   90.00
#
_symmetry.space_group_name_H-M   'P 1'
#
loop_
_entity.id
_entity.type
_entity.pdbx_description
1 polymer ?
#
loop_
_entity_poly.entity_id
_entity_poly.type
_entity_poly.pdbx_seq_one_letter_code
_entity_poly.pdbx_strand_id
1 'polypeptide(L)'
;IRGQVKTPERLDYKRKGHMDKIQFHNDLRRLIEILPPKIVEALKPYNLDDAIELVLDLGRVCEIRYSGGKSVYLENVFVEYTDIEYITSRIQPFTNDNRSGIAGTLHRISAIRNRQGKVVGLTCRIGRVVTGTIACIKDIVLQNKSILFLGRPGVGKTTKLREISRLVADELGKRVVVVDTSNEIAGDGDTPHPAIGRARRMQVMQPIYQKDVMIEAVENHTPEVIVVDEIGTEEEAQAARTIAERGVMLIATAHGNSLDNLIKNPALSDLIGSVSSVTLGDDEAKRRGSQKTVLEREKQPTFDIVIEIIDRNTLAVYKNTAEAVDYILRGWPIRPEIRKVAEITRNIEEADIVIVHKAFAKGGTKILSVANDYKLPIYYVRSNSMSQVQKVVKEALHIPDSETTFQGYYDDAERALDETQTAIQKILDGAGNIELNPQNQQIRKLQHELVEQHNLSSESIGEGSERHLRIIGGQDFKST
;
A
#
# COMPACT_ATOMS: atom_id res chain seq x y z
N ILE A 1 36.19 -17.54 -25.62
CA ILE A 1 35.05 -16.71 -26.04
C ILE A 1 34.20 -16.49 -24.79
N ARG A 2 34.36 -15.33 -24.15
CA ARG A 2 33.56 -14.94 -22.98
C ARG A 2 32.32 -14.20 -23.48
N GLY A 3 31.22 -14.87 -23.61
CA GLY A 3 29.91 -14.28 -23.84
C GLY A 3 29.28 -13.83 -22.50
N GLN A 4 29.29 -12.54 -22.26
CA GLN A 4 28.44 -11.96 -21.21
C GLN A 4 27.00 -11.94 -21.74
N VAL A 5 26.16 -12.85 -21.23
CA VAL A 5 24.71 -12.76 -21.40
C VAL A 5 24.23 -11.60 -20.54
N LYS A 6 24.00 -10.44 -21.14
CA LYS A 6 23.31 -9.33 -20.50
C LYS A 6 21.82 -9.65 -20.46
N THR A 7 21.28 -9.96 -19.29
CA THR A 7 19.84 -10.08 -19.10
C THR A 7 19.16 -8.72 -19.36
N PRO A 8 18.09 -8.65 -20.17
CA PRO A 8 17.41 -7.40 -20.54
C PRO A 8 16.94 -6.56 -19.34
N GLU A 9 16.52 -7.19 -18.26
CA GLU A 9 16.03 -6.53 -17.03
C GLU A 9 17.10 -5.68 -16.32
N ARG A 10 18.37 -6.09 -16.29
CA ARG A 10 19.46 -5.34 -15.64
C ARG A 10 19.81 -4.03 -16.33
N LEU A 11 19.59 -3.95 -17.65
CA LEU A 11 19.82 -2.74 -18.46
C LEU A 11 18.69 -1.71 -18.24
N ASP A 12 17.48 -2.18 -17.99
CA ASP A 12 16.29 -1.34 -17.84
C ASP A 12 16.28 -0.62 -16.48
N TYR A 13 16.62 -1.29 -15.39
CA TYR A 13 16.72 -0.68 -14.05
C TYR A 13 17.80 0.42 -13.97
N LYS A 14 18.97 0.20 -14.57
CA LYS A 14 20.03 1.23 -14.61
C LYS A 14 19.65 2.43 -15.45
N ARG A 15 18.93 2.23 -16.57
CA ARG A 15 18.41 3.31 -17.42
C ARG A 15 17.31 4.08 -16.71
N LYS A 16 16.38 3.39 -16.04
CA LYS A 16 15.29 4.03 -15.27
C LYS A 16 15.83 4.89 -14.13
N GLY A 17 16.68 4.39 -13.26
CA GLY A 17 17.27 5.19 -12.18
C GLY A 17 18.14 6.37 -12.65
N HIS A 18 18.74 6.28 -13.83
CA HIS A 18 19.46 7.42 -14.42
C HIS A 18 18.48 8.46 -14.99
N MET A 19 17.40 8.02 -15.61
CA MET A 19 16.35 8.90 -16.13
C MET A 19 15.61 9.63 -14.98
N ASP A 20 15.35 8.94 -13.86
CA ASP A 20 14.70 9.54 -12.70
C ASP A 20 15.56 10.66 -12.09
N LYS A 21 16.88 10.47 -12.02
CA LYS A 21 17.81 11.52 -11.57
C LYS A 21 17.83 12.72 -12.51
N ILE A 22 17.87 12.50 -13.82
CA ILE A 22 17.82 13.57 -14.81
C ILE A 22 16.50 14.33 -14.68
N GLN A 23 15.38 13.64 -14.55
CA GLN A 23 14.07 14.26 -14.38
C GLN A 23 14.02 15.09 -13.10
N PHE A 24 14.49 14.54 -11.98
CA PHE A 24 14.57 15.27 -10.70
C PHE A 24 15.38 16.57 -10.82
N HIS A 25 16.55 16.52 -11.48
CA HIS A 25 17.37 17.74 -11.68
C HIS A 25 16.68 18.77 -12.60
N ASN A 26 15.91 18.31 -13.59
CA ASN A 26 15.11 19.19 -14.43
C ASN A 26 13.99 19.85 -13.64
N ASP A 27 13.30 19.08 -12.79
CA ASP A 27 12.25 19.60 -11.93
C ASP A 27 12.82 20.59 -10.90
N LEU A 28 13.94 20.25 -10.27
CA LEU A 28 14.64 21.12 -9.32
C LEU A 28 15.07 22.43 -9.97
N ARG A 29 15.54 22.40 -11.23
CA ARG A 29 15.88 23.61 -12.01
C ARG A 29 14.66 24.51 -12.14
N ARG A 30 13.49 23.99 -12.48
CA ARG A 30 12.24 24.76 -12.58
C ARG A 30 11.84 25.41 -11.24
N LEU A 31 12.08 24.72 -10.11
CA LEU A 31 11.89 25.30 -8.79
C LEU A 31 12.87 26.47 -8.57
N ILE A 32 14.14 26.30 -8.92
CA ILE A 32 15.15 27.35 -8.77
C ILE A 32 14.84 28.58 -9.64
N GLU A 33 14.30 28.38 -10.85
CA GLU A 33 13.95 29.47 -11.79
C GLU A 33 12.86 30.41 -11.25
N ILE A 34 12.01 29.97 -10.34
CA ILE A 34 10.99 30.82 -9.70
C ILE A 34 11.47 31.52 -8.43
N LEU A 35 12.66 31.19 -7.92
CA LEU A 35 13.21 31.78 -6.71
C LEU A 35 13.93 33.11 -7.01
N PRO A 36 13.88 34.07 -6.06
CA PRO A 36 14.65 35.33 -6.18
C PRO A 36 16.15 35.10 -6.32
N PRO A 37 16.86 35.90 -7.14
CA PRO A 37 18.29 35.73 -7.39
C PRO A 37 19.16 35.63 -6.11
N LYS A 38 18.84 36.43 -5.08
CA LYS A 38 19.57 36.39 -3.79
C LYS A 38 19.45 35.05 -3.09
N ILE A 39 18.28 34.39 -3.18
CA ILE A 39 18.05 33.09 -2.58
C ILE A 39 18.77 32.01 -3.42
N VAL A 40 18.70 32.10 -4.75
CA VAL A 40 19.40 31.18 -5.66
C VAL A 40 20.92 31.21 -5.40
N GLU A 41 21.49 32.39 -5.23
CA GLU A 41 22.93 32.53 -4.94
C GLU A 41 23.30 31.88 -3.60
N ALA A 42 22.47 32.10 -2.58
CA ALA A 42 22.69 31.52 -1.26
C ALA A 42 22.49 29.99 -1.22
N LEU A 43 21.73 29.43 -2.14
CA LEU A 43 21.50 27.97 -2.24
C LEU A 43 22.68 27.22 -2.89
N LYS A 44 23.54 27.90 -3.68
CA LYS A 44 24.64 27.22 -4.42
C LYS A 44 25.57 26.34 -3.60
N PRO A 45 25.95 26.69 -2.35
CA PRO A 45 26.81 25.84 -1.53
C PRO A 45 26.15 24.58 -1.00
N TYR A 46 24.81 24.47 -1.11
CA TYR A 46 24.03 23.40 -0.49
C TYR A 46 23.61 22.33 -1.50
N ASN A 47 23.73 21.07 -1.11
CA ASN A 47 23.16 19.98 -1.90
C ASN A 47 21.65 19.89 -1.66
N LEU A 48 20.85 20.06 -2.71
CA LEU A 48 19.39 20.00 -2.66
C LEU A 48 18.84 18.60 -3.00
N ASP A 49 19.70 17.63 -3.30
CA ASP A 49 19.27 16.27 -3.67
C ASP A 49 18.47 15.59 -2.54
N ASP A 50 18.77 15.88 -1.28
CA ASP A 50 18.08 15.34 -0.10
C ASP A 50 17.18 16.35 0.60
N ALA A 51 17.12 17.60 0.09
CA ALA A 51 16.25 18.64 0.66
C ALA A 51 14.78 18.30 0.38
N ILE A 52 13.91 18.46 1.39
CA ILE A 52 12.48 18.17 1.29
C ILE A 52 11.63 19.43 1.16
N GLU A 53 12.06 20.54 1.77
CA GLU A 53 11.34 21.81 1.76
C GLU A 53 12.30 23.00 1.79
N LEU A 54 11.89 24.10 1.12
CA LEU A 54 12.41 25.43 1.34
C LEU A 54 11.32 26.25 2.02
N VAL A 55 11.65 26.89 3.14
CA VAL A 55 10.70 27.70 3.92
C VAL A 55 11.12 29.16 3.85
N LEU A 56 10.17 30.01 3.46
CA LEU A 56 10.35 31.44 3.27
C LEU A 56 9.28 32.18 4.08
N ASP A 57 9.60 32.60 5.28
CA ASP A 57 8.70 33.40 6.13
C ASP A 57 9.18 34.85 6.17
N LEU A 58 8.27 35.77 6.00
CA LEU A 58 8.55 37.19 5.99
C LEU A 58 9.29 37.65 7.25
N GLY A 59 10.40 38.36 7.06
CA GLY A 59 11.25 38.87 8.14
C GLY A 59 12.14 37.81 8.80
N ARG A 60 12.13 36.56 8.31
CA ARG A 60 13.01 35.48 8.77
C ARG A 60 14.04 35.12 7.73
N VAL A 61 15.07 34.42 8.15
CA VAL A 61 16.04 33.80 7.22
C VAL A 61 15.41 32.61 6.51
N CYS A 62 15.75 32.40 5.24
CA CYS A 62 15.30 31.25 4.49
C CYS A 62 15.84 29.95 5.11
N GLU A 63 15.00 28.92 5.23
CA GLU A 63 15.33 27.63 5.82
C GLU A 63 15.26 26.51 4.76
N ILE A 64 16.28 25.65 4.73
CA ILE A 64 16.27 24.38 3.97
C ILE A 64 16.04 23.24 4.95
N ARG A 65 15.00 22.44 4.73
CA ARG A 65 14.72 21.24 5.51
C ARG A 65 15.11 20.00 4.74
N TYR A 66 15.83 19.10 5.40
CA TYR A 66 16.27 17.84 4.86
C TYR A 66 15.53 16.66 5.49
N SER A 67 15.59 15.49 4.85
CA SER A 67 15.11 14.25 5.44
C SER A 67 15.86 13.97 6.76
N GLY A 68 15.16 13.32 7.73
CA GLY A 68 15.75 13.04 9.05
C GLY A 68 15.74 14.21 10.04
N GLY A 69 15.00 15.31 9.74
CA GLY A 69 14.80 16.43 10.69
C GLY A 69 15.94 17.44 10.75
N LYS A 70 16.92 17.36 9.86
CA LYS A 70 18.00 18.35 9.76
C LYS A 70 17.46 19.61 9.06
N SER A 71 17.71 20.79 9.66
CA SER A 71 17.44 22.11 9.05
C SER A 71 18.73 22.91 8.92
N VAL A 72 18.80 23.70 7.86
CA VAL A 72 19.87 24.66 7.57
C VAL A 72 19.27 26.02 7.28
N TYR A 73 19.77 27.04 7.94
CA TYR A 73 19.35 28.42 7.75
C TYR A 73 20.35 29.15 6.84
N LEU A 74 19.84 29.83 5.82
CA LEU A 74 20.69 30.63 4.92
C LEU A 74 21.06 31.93 5.61
N GLU A 75 22.20 31.96 6.29
CA GLU A 75 22.67 33.15 7.01
C GLU A 75 22.66 34.39 6.14
N ASN A 76 22.19 35.50 6.70
CA ASN A 76 22.07 36.80 6.04
C ASN A 76 21.10 36.92 4.85
N VAL A 77 20.26 35.91 4.62
CA VAL A 77 19.21 35.93 3.58
C VAL A 77 17.84 36.07 4.23
N PHE A 78 17.48 37.29 4.59
CA PHE A 78 16.16 37.62 5.12
C PHE A 78 15.13 37.68 3.99
N VAL A 79 13.96 37.06 4.23
CA VAL A 79 12.84 37.06 3.30
C VAL A 79 12.06 38.39 3.42
N GLU A 80 11.91 39.06 2.30
CA GLU A 80 11.18 40.30 2.16
C GLU A 80 9.87 40.10 1.38
N TYR A 81 8.97 41.08 1.43
CA TYR A 81 7.75 41.04 0.61
C TYR A 81 8.04 40.91 -0.88
N THR A 82 9.07 41.56 -1.37
CA THR A 82 9.52 41.50 -2.75
C THR A 82 9.91 40.09 -3.17
N ASP A 83 10.45 39.26 -2.26
CA ASP A 83 10.79 37.88 -2.55
C ASP A 83 9.55 37.01 -2.69
N ILE A 84 8.57 37.20 -1.80
CA ILE A 84 7.30 36.51 -1.84
C ILE A 84 6.54 36.86 -3.12
N GLU A 85 6.48 38.17 -3.47
CA GLU A 85 5.85 38.65 -4.70
C GLU A 85 6.57 38.14 -5.95
N TYR A 86 7.90 38.04 -5.93
CA TYR A 86 8.69 37.45 -7.03
C TYR A 86 8.30 36.02 -7.32
N ILE A 87 8.13 35.20 -6.27
CA ILE A 87 7.73 33.81 -6.41
C ILE A 87 6.26 33.71 -6.84
N THR A 88 5.35 34.42 -6.14
CA THR A 88 3.91 34.30 -6.41
C THR A 88 3.51 34.83 -7.78
N SER A 89 4.28 35.75 -8.39
CA SER A 89 4.07 36.21 -9.76
C SER A 89 4.49 35.17 -10.84
N ARG A 90 5.24 34.13 -10.48
CA ARG A 90 5.80 33.12 -11.40
C ARG A 90 5.15 31.76 -11.27
N ILE A 91 4.20 31.61 -10.38
CA ILE A 91 3.42 30.38 -10.19
C ILE A 91 1.95 30.64 -10.51
N GLN A 92 1.18 29.57 -10.63
CA GLN A 92 -0.26 29.70 -10.78
C GLN A 92 -0.91 30.29 -9.50
N PRO A 93 -2.10 30.89 -9.61
CA PRO A 93 -2.84 31.34 -8.44
C PRO A 93 -3.03 30.19 -7.43
N PHE A 94 -2.97 30.54 -6.15
CA PHE A 94 -3.23 29.55 -5.10
C PHE A 94 -4.70 29.10 -5.14
N THR A 95 -4.91 27.82 -4.96
CA THR A 95 -6.21 27.21 -4.77
C THR A 95 -6.82 27.62 -3.41
N ASN A 96 -8.08 27.21 -3.15
CA ASN A 96 -8.78 27.54 -1.91
C ASN A 96 -8.08 27.00 -0.64
N ASP A 97 -7.29 25.92 -0.77
CA ASP A 97 -6.47 25.36 0.30
C ASP A 97 -5.05 25.95 0.38
N ASN A 98 -4.84 27.12 -0.26
CA ASN A 98 -3.58 27.83 -0.31
C ASN A 98 -2.41 27.04 -0.90
N ARG A 99 -2.68 26.20 -1.88
CA ARG A 99 -1.68 25.42 -2.62
C ARG A 99 -1.53 25.90 -4.04
N SER A 100 -0.34 25.78 -4.57
CA SER A 100 0.01 25.97 -5.98
C SER A 100 1.17 25.07 -6.33
N GLY A 101 1.37 24.81 -7.60
CA GLY A 101 2.49 24.01 -8.08
C GLY A 101 3.20 24.67 -9.25
N ILE A 102 4.24 23.99 -9.72
CA ILE A 102 5.01 24.38 -10.90
C ILE A 102 4.65 23.41 -12.01
N ALA A 103 4.15 23.92 -13.14
CA ALA A 103 3.69 23.10 -14.25
C ALA A 103 4.73 22.05 -14.68
N GLY A 104 4.28 20.79 -14.86
CA GLY A 104 5.10 19.67 -15.25
C GLY A 104 6.11 19.20 -14.19
N THR A 105 5.94 19.58 -12.93
CA THR A 105 6.74 19.10 -11.78
C THR A 105 5.87 18.51 -10.68
N LEU A 106 6.50 17.88 -9.69
CA LEU A 106 5.83 17.42 -8.46
C LEU A 106 6.06 18.37 -7.29
N HIS A 107 6.64 19.54 -7.54
CA HIS A 107 6.84 20.55 -6.49
C HIS A 107 5.49 21.17 -6.11
N ARG A 108 5.31 21.40 -4.82
CA ARG A 108 4.12 22.05 -4.28
C ARG A 108 4.52 23.25 -3.44
N ILE A 109 3.86 24.36 -3.66
CA ILE A 109 4.07 25.59 -2.92
C ILE A 109 2.82 25.87 -2.10
N SER A 110 2.98 26.00 -0.79
CA SER A 110 1.90 26.32 0.14
C SER A 110 2.10 27.70 0.71
N ALA A 111 1.04 28.51 0.73
CA ALA A 111 1.08 29.88 1.21
C ALA A 111 0.55 30.00 2.65
N ILE A 112 1.23 30.80 3.45
CA ILE A 112 0.73 31.29 4.73
C ILE A 112 0.22 32.72 4.49
N ARG A 113 -1.03 33.00 4.92
CA ARG A 113 -1.64 34.31 4.77
C ARG A 113 -1.84 34.99 6.11
N ASN A 114 -1.73 36.32 6.11
CA ASN A 114 -2.10 37.13 7.25
C ASN A 114 -3.64 37.33 7.31
N ARG A 115 -4.11 38.03 8.32
CA ARG A 115 -5.56 38.32 8.53
C ARG A 115 -6.21 39.11 7.37
N GLN A 116 -5.41 39.78 6.55
CA GLN A 116 -5.87 40.58 5.39
C GLN A 116 -5.83 39.73 4.09
N GLY A 117 -5.49 38.42 4.17
CA GLY A 117 -5.37 37.57 3.02
C GLY A 117 -4.05 37.69 2.24
N LYS A 118 -3.13 38.57 2.64
CA LYS A 118 -1.83 38.74 1.97
C LYS A 118 -0.90 37.58 2.33
N VAL A 119 -0.18 37.05 1.34
CA VAL A 119 0.82 35.99 1.55
C VAL A 119 2.00 36.56 2.34
N VAL A 120 2.34 35.93 3.45
CA VAL A 120 3.44 36.30 4.35
C VAL A 120 4.44 35.18 4.58
N GLY A 121 4.19 34.02 4.02
CA GLY A 121 5.12 32.89 4.07
C GLY A 121 4.84 31.89 2.96
N LEU A 122 5.87 31.16 2.54
CA LEU A 122 5.80 30.12 1.53
C LEU A 122 6.57 28.88 2.02
N THR A 123 5.98 27.73 1.81
CA THR A 123 6.67 26.43 1.96
C THR A 123 6.73 25.78 0.59
N CYS A 124 7.92 25.72 0.01
CA CYS A 124 8.17 25.08 -1.28
C CYS A 124 8.62 23.63 -1.02
N ARG A 125 7.71 22.68 -1.18
CA ARG A 125 7.99 21.25 -1.03
C ARG A 125 8.64 20.70 -2.30
N ILE A 126 9.79 20.04 -2.15
CA ILE A 126 10.54 19.44 -3.25
C ILE A 126 10.00 18.04 -3.53
N GLY A 127 9.18 17.94 -4.58
CA GLY A 127 8.63 16.67 -5.05
C GLY A 127 9.69 15.83 -5.77
N ARG A 128 9.63 14.52 -5.59
CA ARG A 128 10.52 13.55 -6.26
C ARG A 128 9.73 12.42 -6.87
N VAL A 129 10.22 11.92 -7.99
CA VAL A 129 9.77 10.65 -8.55
C VAL A 129 10.57 9.54 -7.89
N VAL A 130 9.87 8.57 -7.34
CA VAL A 130 10.46 7.33 -6.85
C VAL A 130 9.93 6.21 -7.72
N THR A 131 10.82 5.43 -8.32
CA THR A 131 10.47 4.29 -9.18
C THR A 131 10.89 2.96 -8.54
N GLY A 132 10.33 1.85 -9.03
CA GLY A 132 10.58 0.51 -8.48
C GLY A 132 9.70 0.14 -7.29
N THR A 133 8.85 1.04 -6.82
CA THR A 133 8.00 0.83 -5.63
C THR A 133 6.90 -0.20 -5.84
N ILE A 134 6.58 -0.52 -7.10
CA ILE A 134 5.56 -1.52 -7.48
C ILE A 134 6.16 -2.81 -8.03
N ALA A 135 7.49 -2.95 -8.02
CA ALA A 135 8.16 -4.13 -8.57
C ALA A 135 7.65 -5.44 -7.92
N CYS A 136 7.37 -5.41 -6.62
CA CYS A 136 6.85 -6.55 -5.87
C CYS A 136 5.37 -6.89 -6.16
N ILE A 137 4.62 -6.04 -6.86
CA ILE A 137 3.20 -6.24 -7.22
C ILE A 137 2.95 -6.13 -8.72
N LYS A 138 4.00 -6.07 -9.55
CA LYS A 138 3.87 -5.93 -11.00
C LYS A 138 3.01 -7.04 -11.60
N ASP A 139 3.20 -8.29 -11.16
CA ASP A 139 2.41 -9.45 -11.55
C ASP A 139 0.90 -9.31 -11.24
N ILE A 140 0.55 -8.60 -10.17
CA ILE A 140 -0.84 -8.30 -9.79
C ILE A 140 -1.43 -7.25 -10.71
N VAL A 141 -0.70 -6.16 -10.97
CA VAL A 141 -1.14 -5.11 -11.89
C VAL A 141 -1.38 -5.66 -13.29
N LEU A 142 -0.58 -6.64 -13.72
CA LEU A 142 -0.73 -7.32 -15.02
C LEU A 142 -1.98 -8.21 -15.13
N GLN A 143 -2.65 -8.56 -14.03
CA GLN A 143 -3.88 -9.39 -14.05
C GLN A 143 -5.11 -8.66 -14.60
N ASN A 144 -5.02 -7.35 -14.82
CA ASN A 144 -6.13 -6.54 -15.35
C ASN A 144 -7.38 -6.56 -14.46
N LYS A 145 -7.18 -6.54 -13.15
CA LYS A 145 -8.22 -6.52 -12.11
C LYS A 145 -8.20 -5.17 -11.39
N SER A 146 -9.36 -4.77 -10.87
CA SER A 146 -9.47 -3.56 -10.06
C SER A 146 -8.75 -3.71 -8.73
N ILE A 147 -7.93 -2.70 -8.37
CA ILE A 147 -7.04 -2.75 -7.20
C ILE A 147 -7.31 -1.57 -6.26
N LEU A 148 -7.56 -1.86 -5.00
CA LEU A 148 -7.70 -0.86 -3.95
C LEU A 148 -6.47 -0.86 -3.03
N PHE A 149 -5.86 0.30 -2.85
CA PHE A 149 -4.76 0.49 -1.89
C PHE A 149 -5.26 1.10 -0.59
N LEU A 150 -4.89 0.49 0.52
CA LEU A 150 -5.14 0.98 1.87
C LEU A 150 -3.82 1.25 2.58
N GLY A 151 -3.83 2.11 3.58
CA GLY A 151 -2.64 2.37 4.38
C GLY A 151 -2.62 3.79 4.96
N ARG A 152 -1.78 3.98 5.98
CA ARG A 152 -1.63 5.25 6.69
C ARG A 152 -1.19 6.39 5.77
N PRO A 153 -1.46 7.65 6.11
CA PRO A 153 -0.89 8.79 5.41
C PRO A 153 0.66 8.69 5.35
N GLY A 154 1.24 9.06 4.22
CA GLY A 154 2.70 9.12 4.05
C GLY A 154 3.42 7.79 3.77
N VAL A 155 2.71 6.65 3.69
CA VAL A 155 3.32 5.34 3.38
C VAL A 155 3.63 5.12 1.90
N GLY A 156 3.29 6.09 1.02
CA GLY A 156 3.62 6.06 -0.40
C GLY A 156 2.49 5.59 -1.31
N LYS A 157 1.21 5.71 -0.92
CA LYS A 157 0.04 5.41 -1.76
C LYS A 157 0.11 6.11 -3.12
N THR A 158 0.19 7.44 -3.12
CA THR A 158 0.26 8.28 -4.33
C THR A 158 1.46 7.96 -5.23
N THR A 159 2.61 7.62 -4.62
CA THR A 159 3.80 7.18 -5.37
C THR A 159 3.53 5.90 -6.15
N LYS A 160 2.86 4.92 -5.53
CA LYS A 160 2.49 3.66 -6.19
C LYS A 160 1.46 3.90 -7.29
N LEU A 161 0.42 4.71 -7.05
CA LEU A 161 -0.57 5.07 -8.07
C LEU A 161 0.08 5.72 -9.30
N ARG A 162 1.04 6.64 -9.08
CA ARG A 162 1.79 7.29 -10.17
C ARG A 162 2.57 6.28 -11.01
N GLU A 163 3.30 5.38 -10.35
CA GLU A 163 4.11 4.38 -11.04
C GLU A 163 3.24 3.36 -11.78
N ILE A 164 2.11 2.94 -11.19
CA ILE A 164 1.13 2.06 -11.83
C ILE A 164 0.50 2.74 -13.05
N SER A 165 0.10 4.02 -12.92
CA SER A 165 -0.47 4.78 -14.04
C SER A 165 0.46 4.74 -15.25
N ARG A 166 1.76 4.99 -15.05
CA ARG A 166 2.77 4.90 -16.09
C ARG A 166 2.92 3.48 -16.64
N LEU A 167 3.03 2.48 -15.76
CA LEU A 167 3.19 1.08 -16.18
C LEU A 167 2.03 0.64 -17.07
N VAL A 168 0.80 0.94 -16.66
CA VAL A 168 -0.42 0.53 -17.38
C VAL A 168 -0.56 1.29 -18.70
N ALA A 169 -0.22 2.59 -18.72
CA ALA A 169 -0.30 3.39 -19.93
C ALA A 169 0.82 3.09 -20.93
N ASP A 170 2.06 2.94 -20.48
CA ASP A 170 3.23 2.82 -21.35
C ASP A 170 3.59 1.37 -21.70
N GLU A 171 3.57 0.46 -20.70
CA GLU A 171 3.98 -0.93 -20.89
C GLU A 171 2.80 -1.80 -21.37
N LEU A 172 1.56 -1.58 -20.86
CA LEU A 172 0.37 -2.33 -21.29
C LEU A 172 -0.39 -1.63 -22.42
N GLY A 173 -0.02 -0.41 -22.79
CA GLY A 173 -0.64 0.34 -23.88
C GLY A 173 -2.11 0.71 -23.68
N LYS A 174 -2.60 0.70 -22.40
CA LYS A 174 -4.00 1.00 -22.10
C LYS A 174 -4.30 2.49 -22.07
N ARG A 175 -5.55 2.82 -22.36
CA ARG A 175 -6.08 4.17 -22.18
C ARG A 175 -6.35 4.41 -20.69
N VAL A 176 -5.42 5.11 -20.03
CA VAL A 176 -5.48 5.44 -18.60
C VAL A 176 -5.91 6.87 -18.42
N VAL A 177 -6.90 7.11 -17.56
CA VAL A 177 -7.28 8.42 -17.07
C VAL A 177 -7.03 8.47 -15.57
N VAL A 178 -6.29 9.49 -15.12
CA VAL A 178 -6.00 9.78 -13.70
C VAL A 178 -6.92 10.89 -13.25
N VAL A 179 -7.79 10.63 -12.29
CA VAL A 179 -8.60 11.63 -11.58
C VAL A 179 -7.80 12.06 -10.35
N ASP A 180 -7.20 13.24 -10.42
CA ASP A 180 -6.19 13.72 -9.47
C ASP A 180 -6.74 14.91 -8.68
N THR A 181 -7.39 14.63 -7.56
CA THR A 181 -8.07 15.62 -6.73
C THR A 181 -7.10 16.50 -5.95
N SER A 182 -6.05 15.89 -5.42
CA SER A 182 -5.04 16.60 -4.64
C SER A 182 -3.84 17.07 -5.47
N ASN A 183 -3.84 16.81 -6.79
CA ASN A 183 -2.73 17.05 -7.70
C ASN A 183 -1.41 16.38 -7.24
N GLU A 184 -1.52 15.30 -6.47
CA GLU A 184 -0.36 14.58 -5.93
C GLU A 184 0.17 13.49 -6.86
N ILE A 185 -0.69 12.92 -7.73
CA ILE A 185 -0.28 11.87 -8.68
C ILE A 185 0.51 12.48 -9.84
N ALA A 186 -0.04 13.48 -10.51
CA ALA A 186 0.50 14.04 -11.73
C ALA A 186 1.01 15.49 -11.58
N GLY A 187 1.03 16.01 -10.37
CA GLY A 187 1.49 17.36 -10.05
C GLY A 187 0.44 18.44 -10.33
N ASP A 188 0.75 19.64 -9.86
CA ASP A 188 -0.06 20.85 -10.10
C ASP A 188 0.23 21.46 -11.48
N GLY A 189 -0.63 22.37 -11.92
CA GLY A 189 -0.48 23.10 -13.17
C GLY A 189 -1.11 22.39 -14.37
N ASP A 190 -1.18 23.06 -15.52
CA ASP A 190 -1.91 22.57 -16.70
C ASP A 190 -1.21 21.39 -17.39
N THR A 191 0.10 21.33 -17.27
CA THR A 191 0.89 20.23 -17.85
C THR A 191 1.14 19.15 -16.78
N PRO A 192 0.69 17.90 -16.98
CA PRO A 192 0.96 16.83 -16.04
C PRO A 192 2.44 16.45 -16.02
N HIS A 193 2.90 15.92 -14.90
CA HIS A 193 4.26 15.45 -14.75
C HIS A 193 4.53 14.20 -15.62
N PRO A 194 5.69 14.12 -16.30
CA PRO A 194 6.03 12.96 -17.15
C PRO A 194 6.04 11.60 -16.46
N ALA A 195 6.09 11.56 -15.14
CA ALA A 195 6.11 10.32 -14.35
C ALA A 195 4.82 9.48 -14.46
N ILE A 196 3.71 10.04 -14.96
CA ILE A 196 2.50 9.26 -15.27
C ILE A 196 2.54 8.65 -16.69
N GLY A 197 3.61 8.89 -17.48
CA GLY A 197 3.75 8.42 -18.86
C GLY A 197 2.66 8.99 -19.77
N ARG A 198 2.08 8.13 -20.60
CA ARG A 198 0.99 8.48 -21.52
C ARG A 198 -0.40 8.55 -20.89
N ALA A 199 -0.52 8.34 -19.56
CA ALA A 199 -1.78 8.50 -18.88
C ALA A 199 -2.26 9.96 -18.97
N ARG A 200 -3.56 10.14 -19.17
CA ARG A 200 -4.18 11.46 -19.20
C ARG A 200 -4.63 11.84 -17.80
N ARG A 201 -4.44 13.10 -17.41
CA ARG A 201 -4.91 13.61 -16.13
C ARG A 201 -6.17 14.44 -16.29
N MET A 202 -7.13 14.22 -15.40
CA MET A 202 -8.25 15.12 -15.14
C MET A 202 -8.07 15.71 -13.75
N GLN A 203 -7.95 17.04 -13.67
CA GLN A 203 -7.91 17.76 -12.40
C GLN A 203 -9.32 17.93 -11.87
N VAL A 204 -9.47 17.82 -10.56
CA VAL A 204 -10.72 18.10 -9.86
C VAL A 204 -10.67 19.50 -9.28
N MET A 205 -11.57 20.37 -9.68
CA MET A 205 -11.58 21.77 -9.27
C MET A 205 -11.79 21.93 -7.75
N GLN A 206 -12.64 21.12 -7.16
CA GLN A 206 -12.87 21.03 -5.72
C GLN A 206 -13.20 19.57 -5.35
N PRO A 207 -12.82 19.07 -4.17
CA PRO A 207 -13.03 17.67 -3.79
C PRO A 207 -14.46 17.18 -3.92
N ILE A 208 -15.44 18.06 -3.70
CA ILE A 208 -16.88 17.74 -3.83
C ILE A 208 -17.28 17.28 -5.25
N TYR A 209 -16.53 17.69 -6.28
CA TYR A 209 -16.81 17.33 -7.68
C TYR A 209 -16.05 16.08 -8.14
N GLN A 210 -15.30 15.40 -7.27
CA GLN A 210 -14.51 14.22 -7.65
C GLN A 210 -15.40 13.15 -8.29
N LYS A 211 -16.55 12.84 -7.69
CA LYS A 211 -17.51 11.86 -8.23
C LYS A 211 -17.97 12.20 -9.64
N ASP A 212 -18.23 13.48 -9.90
CA ASP A 212 -18.71 13.95 -11.20
C ASP A 212 -17.62 13.81 -12.26
N VAL A 213 -16.37 14.17 -11.91
CA VAL A 213 -15.19 14.01 -12.78
C VAL A 213 -14.88 12.53 -13.03
N MET A 214 -15.09 11.64 -12.06
CA MET A 214 -14.95 10.19 -12.25
C MET A 214 -15.95 9.66 -13.30
N ILE A 215 -17.21 10.08 -13.25
CA ILE A 215 -18.22 9.70 -14.23
C ILE A 215 -17.94 10.33 -15.58
N GLU A 216 -17.59 11.63 -15.62
CA GLU A 216 -17.19 12.35 -16.84
C GLU A 216 -16.04 11.64 -17.56
N ALA A 217 -15.05 11.14 -16.81
CA ALA A 217 -13.93 10.40 -17.39
C ALA A 217 -14.40 9.22 -18.24
N VAL A 218 -15.37 8.46 -17.76
CA VAL A 218 -15.93 7.31 -18.49
C VAL A 218 -16.77 7.75 -19.68
N GLU A 219 -17.62 8.75 -19.50
CA GLU A 219 -18.57 9.17 -20.53
C GLU A 219 -17.89 9.86 -21.71
N ASN A 220 -16.86 10.69 -21.44
CA ASN A 220 -16.27 11.53 -22.46
C ASN A 220 -14.93 11.01 -22.99
N HIS A 221 -14.20 10.17 -22.23
CA HIS A 221 -12.82 9.81 -22.58
C HIS A 221 -12.57 8.33 -22.81
N THR A 222 -13.60 7.48 -22.72
CA THR A 222 -13.55 6.04 -23.02
C THR A 222 -12.28 5.34 -22.46
N PRO A 223 -11.97 5.48 -21.18
CA PRO A 223 -10.80 4.84 -20.59
C PRO A 223 -10.99 3.33 -20.47
N GLU A 224 -9.90 2.58 -20.49
CA GLU A 224 -9.86 1.18 -20.08
C GLU A 224 -9.51 1.06 -18.60
N VAL A 225 -8.82 2.08 -18.06
CA VAL A 225 -8.41 2.15 -16.67
C VAL A 225 -8.59 3.56 -16.13
N ILE A 226 -9.23 3.67 -14.97
CA ILE A 226 -9.28 4.91 -14.20
C ILE A 226 -8.43 4.73 -12.94
N VAL A 227 -7.56 5.71 -12.71
CA VAL A 227 -6.80 5.83 -11.46
C VAL A 227 -7.38 6.98 -10.66
N VAL A 228 -7.78 6.73 -9.40
CA VAL A 228 -8.36 7.72 -8.49
C VAL A 228 -7.44 7.92 -7.31
N ASP A 229 -7.15 9.18 -6.96
CA ASP A 229 -6.23 9.50 -5.87
C ASP A 229 -6.70 8.95 -4.53
N GLU A 230 -7.87 9.37 -4.06
CA GLU A 230 -8.44 8.88 -2.81
C GLU A 230 -9.98 8.88 -2.87
N ILE A 231 -10.59 7.76 -2.47
CA ILE A 231 -12.03 7.63 -2.31
C ILE A 231 -12.34 7.80 -0.82
N GLY A 232 -13.05 8.86 -0.45
CA GLY A 232 -13.32 9.23 0.92
C GLY A 232 -14.80 9.33 1.30
N THR A 233 -15.70 9.41 0.31
CA THR A 233 -17.14 9.62 0.53
C THR A 233 -17.99 8.47 -0.04
N GLU A 234 -19.22 8.39 0.43
CA GLU A 234 -20.19 7.40 -0.06
C GLU A 234 -20.53 7.62 -1.55
N GLU A 235 -20.67 8.87 -1.97
CA GLU A 235 -20.96 9.21 -3.35
C GLU A 235 -19.83 8.82 -4.30
N GLU A 236 -18.58 8.96 -3.85
CA GLU A 236 -17.40 8.52 -4.62
C GLU A 236 -17.32 7.00 -4.69
N ALA A 237 -17.65 6.29 -3.61
CA ALA A 237 -17.74 4.83 -3.60
C ALA A 237 -18.81 4.32 -4.57
N GLN A 238 -19.95 5.00 -4.62
CA GLN A 238 -21.04 4.69 -5.56
C GLN A 238 -20.65 4.97 -7.01
N ALA A 239 -19.93 6.09 -7.27
CA ALA A 239 -19.38 6.38 -8.59
C ALA A 239 -18.37 5.30 -9.02
N ALA A 240 -17.45 4.90 -8.15
CA ALA A 240 -16.48 3.84 -8.40
C ALA A 240 -17.17 2.53 -8.78
N ARG A 241 -18.22 2.17 -8.07
CA ARG A 241 -19.03 1.00 -8.38
C ARG A 241 -19.68 1.09 -9.76
N THR A 242 -20.32 2.22 -10.08
CA THR A 242 -20.94 2.45 -11.39
C THR A 242 -19.94 2.30 -12.53
N ILE A 243 -18.70 2.75 -12.32
CA ILE A 243 -17.60 2.63 -13.28
C ILE A 243 -17.17 1.17 -13.46
N ALA A 244 -17.03 0.43 -12.35
CA ALA A 244 -16.66 -1.00 -12.39
C ALA A 244 -17.75 -1.84 -13.10
N GLU A 245 -19.03 -1.56 -12.86
CA GLU A 245 -20.17 -2.20 -13.53
C GLU A 245 -20.19 -1.95 -15.05
N ARG A 246 -19.58 -0.86 -15.51
CA ARG A 246 -19.37 -0.58 -16.96
C ARG A 246 -18.14 -1.30 -17.54
N GLY A 247 -17.43 -2.10 -16.74
CA GLY A 247 -16.28 -2.90 -17.18
C GLY A 247 -14.97 -2.13 -17.26
N VAL A 248 -14.89 -0.95 -16.67
CA VAL A 248 -13.65 -0.16 -16.59
C VAL A 248 -12.85 -0.59 -15.35
N MET A 249 -11.57 -0.90 -15.53
CA MET A 249 -10.68 -1.25 -14.44
C MET A 249 -10.42 -0.02 -13.55
N LEU A 250 -10.54 -0.20 -12.24
CA LEU A 250 -10.28 0.84 -11.26
C LEU A 250 -9.00 0.56 -10.47
N ILE A 251 -8.18 1.58 -10.28
CA ILE A 251 -7.04 1.56 -9.36
C ILE A 251 -7.16 2.79 -8.48
N ALA A 252 -7.36 2.59 -7.19
CA ALA A 252 -7.62 3.71 -6.29
C ALA A 252 -6.98 3.51 -4.92
N THR A 253 -6.91 4.59 -4.13
CA THR A 253 -6.77 4.47 -2.69
C THR A 253 -8.09 4.81 -2.01
N ALA A 254 -8.27 4.36 -0.77
CA ALA A 254 -9.40 4.76 0.03
C ALA A 254 -8.95 5.27 1.40
N HIS A 255 -9.85 6.04 2.02
CA HIS A 255 -9.64 6.51 3.38
C HIS A 255 -9.79 5.34 4.36
N GLY A 256 -8.68 4.76 4.78
CA GLY A 256 -8.63 3.61 5.68
C GLY A 256 -7.23 3.01 5.75
N ASN A 257 -6.88 2.46 6.91
CA ASN A 257 -5.55 1.90 7.14
C ASN A 257 -5.47 0.41 6.82
N SER A 258 -6.61 -0.29 6.88
CA SER A 258 -6.71 -1.75 6.70
C SER A 258 -8.08 -2.14 6.16
N LEU A 259 -8.20 -3.37 5.66
CA LEU A 259 -9.44 -3.95 5.19
C LEU A 259 -10.49 -4.04 6.32
N ASP A 260 -10.07 -4.38 7.54
CA ASP A 260 -10.94 -4.40 8.72
C ASP A 260 -11.53 -3.01 9.06
N ASN A 261 -10.73 -1.94 8.91
CA ASN A 261 -11.25 -0.58 9.06
C ASN A 261 -12.26 -0.21 7.98
N LEU A 262 -12.05 -0.66 6.75
CA LEU A 262 -12.93 -0.39 5.64
C LEU A 262 -14.28 -1.10 5.79
N ILE A 263 -14.28 -2.35 6.26
CA ILE A 263 -15.49 -3.12 6.59
C ILE A 263 -16.35 -2.38 7.63
N LYS A 264 -15.72 -1.76 8.61
CA LYS A 264 -16.41 -1.02 9.68
C LYS A 264 -16.85 0.39 9.28
N ASN A 265 -16.49 0.85 8.09
CA ASN A 265 -16.86 2.17 7.59
C ASN A 265 -18.08 2.08 6.62
N PRO A 266 -19.30 2.44 7.06
CA PRO A 266 -20.48 2.31 6.23
C PRO A 266 -20.41 3.10 4.92
N ALA A 267 -19.77 4.28 4.93
CA ALA A 267 -19.65 5.13 3.74
C ALA A 267 -18.82 4.50 2.62
N LEU A 268 -17.88 3.62 2.96
CA LEU A 268 -16.96 3.01 2.00
C LEU A 268 -17.16 1.51 1.82
N SER A 269 -18.08 0.90 2.55
CA SER A 269 -18.36 -0.54 2.49
C SER A 269 -18.79 -1.02 1.10
N ASP A 270 -19.34 -0.13 0.27
CA ASP A 270 -19.72 -0.44 -1.12
C ASP A 270 -18.52 -0.82 -2.00
N LEU A 271 -17.31 -0.32 -1.66
CA LEU A 271 -16.07 -0.68 -2.36
C LEU A 271 -15.70 -2.16 -2.21
N ILE A 272 -16.11 -2.78 -1.12
CA ILE A 272 -15.83 -4.18 -0.77
C ILE A 272 -17.04 -5.09 -0.80
N GLY A 273 -18.16 -4.62 -1.35
CA GLY A 273 -19.37 -5.38 -1.61
C GLY A 273 -20.51 -5.14 -0.65
N SER A 274 -20.58 -3.99 -0.02
CA SER A 274 -21.57 -3.59 1.00
C SER A 274 -21.74 -4.64 2.10
N VAL A 275 -21.70 -4.21 3.32
CA VAL A 275 -21.85 -5.09 4.48
C VAL A 275 -23.11 -4.68 5.25
N SER A 276 -24.01 -5.61 5.44
CA SER A 276 -25.22 -5.37 6.20
C SER A 276 -25.44 -6.40 7.29
N SER A 277 -26.31 -6.03 8.19
CA SER A 277 -26.75 -6.90 9.27
C SER A 277 -27.94 -7.74 8.81
N VAL A 278 -27.77 -9.05 8.78
CA VAL A 278 -28.80 -10.00 8.40
C VAL A 278 -29.28 -10.75 9.64
N THR A 279 -30.61 -10.85 9.80
CA THR A 279 -31.21 -11.66 10.87
C THR A 279 -31.46 -13.07 10.34
N LEU A 280 -30.72 -14.03 10.88
CA LEU A 280 -30.89 -15.45 10.56
C LEU A 280 -32.15 -16.02 11.22
N GLY A 281 -32.80 -16.96 10.55
CA GLY A 281 -33.82 -17.80 11.18
C GLY A 281 -33.21 -18.67 12.29
N ASP A 282 -34.05 -19.10 13.24
CA ASP A 282 -33.58 -19.86 14.42
C ASP A 282 -32.82 -21.13 14.04
N ASP A 283 -33.28 -21.82 13.00
CA ASP A 283 -32.64 -23.05 12.53
C ASP A 283 -31.29 -22.78 11.84
N GLU A 284 -31.19 -21.70 11.11
CA GLU A 284 -29.97 -21.29 10.42
C GLU A 284 -28.93 -20.74 11.43
N ALA A 285 -29.36 -19.93 12.38
CA ALA A 285 -28.48 -19.45 13.44
C ALA A 285 -27.89 -20.61 14.28
N LYS A 286 -28.73 -21.59 14.63
CA LYS A 286 -28.29 -22.82 15.30
C LYS A 286 -27.34 -23.65 14.43
N ARG A 287 -27.63 -23.81 13.13
CA ARG A 287 -26.80 -24.58 12.20
C ARG A 287 -25.42 -23.95 12.04
N ARG A 288 -25.33 -22.61 11.98
CA ARG A 288 -24.09 -21.87 11.86
C ARG A 288 -23.38 -21.65 13.21
N GLY A 289 -24.04 -21.95 14.33
CA GLY A 289 -23.50 -21.69 15.65
C GLY A 289 -23.22 -20.19 15.92
N SER A 290 -23.98 -19.31 15.28
CA SER A 290 -23.79 -17.86 15.33
C SER A 290 -24.93 -17.15 16.06
N GLN A 291 -24.74 -15.89 16.39
CA GLN A 291 -25.84 -15.04 16.84
C GLN A 291 -26.90 -14.92 15.73
N LYS A 292 -28.17 -14.63 16.10
CA LYS A 292 -29.24 -14.41 15.13
C LYS A 292 -28.97 -13.26 14.17
N THR A 293 -28.23 -12.26 14.63
CA THR A 293 -27.82 -11.13 13.81
C THR A 293 -26.34 -11.27 13.46
N VAL A 294 -26.05 -11.43 12.18
CA VAL A 294 -24.70 -11.56 11.63
C VAL A 294 -24.47 -10.49 10.58
N LEU A 295 -23.21 -10.10 10.38
CA LEU A 295 -22.82 -9.25 9.27
C LEU A 295 -22.54 -10.14 8.05
N GLU A 296 -23.13 -9.81 6.94
CA GLU A 296 -22.89 -10.49 5.66
C GLU A 296 -22.62 -9.47 4.55
N ARG A 297 -21.82 -9.89 3.58
CA ARG A 297 -21.59 -9.11 2.37
C ARG A 297 -22.76 -9.31 1.41
N GLU A 298 -23.31 -8.20 0.92
CA GLU A 298 -24.52 -8.24 0.06
C GLU A 298 -24.21 -8.43 -1.43
N LYS A 299 -23.09 -7.83 -1.90
CA LYS A 299 -22.80 -7.66 -3.32
C LYS A 299 -21.38 -8.10 -3.65
N GLN A 300 -21.07 -8.21 -4.93
CA GLN A 300 -19.68 -8.36 -5.37
C GLN A 300 -18.88 -7.08 -5.05
N PRO A 301 -17.63 -7.20 -4.60
CA PRO A 301 -16.77 -6.04 -4.40
C PRO A 301 -16.54 -5.24 -5.68
N THR A 302 -16.45 -3.92 -5.57
CA THR A 302 -16.03 -3.02 -6.65
C THR A 302 -14.55 -3.25 -7.04
N PHE A 303 -13.74 -3.64 -6.05
CA PHE A 303 -12.33 -3.94 -6.25
C PHE A 303 -12.07 -5.44 -6.04
N ASP A 304 -11.45 -6.08 -7.04
CA ASP A 304 -11.12 -7.51 -6.99
C ASP A 304 -10.02 -7.81 -5.98
N ILE A 305 -9.06 -6.88 -5.85
CA ILE A 305 -7.85 -7.04 -5.06
C ILE A 305 -7.71 -5.86 -4.10
N VAL A 306 -7.40 -6.16 -2.84
CA VAL A 306 -7.01 -5.13 -1.86
C VAL A 306 -5.54 -5.30 -1.50
N ILE A 307 -4.81 -4.19 -1.44
CA ILE A 307 -3.41 -4.14 -1.04
C ILE A 307 -3.26 -3.16 0.12
N GLU A 308 -2.94 -3.67 1.29
CA GLU A 308 -2.59 -2.84 2.44
C GLU A 308 -1.10 -2.52 2.42
N ILE A 309 -0.78 -1.23 2.50
CA ILE A 309 0.59 -0.75 2.62
C ILE A 309 0.89 -0.63 4.12
N ILE A 310 1.58 -1.63 4.66
CA ILE A 310 1.95 -1.70 6.08
C ILE A 310 3.01 -0.64 6.37
N ASP A 311 4.04 -0.61 5.54
CA ASP A 311 5.10 0.39 5.52
C ASP A 311 5.61 0.60 4.08
N ARG A 312 6.64 1.44 3.90
CA ARG A 312 7.18 1.76 2.56
C ARG A 312 7.61 0.54 1.76
N ASN A 313 8.06 -0.52 2.45
CA ASN A 313 8.67 -1.69 1.86
C ASN A 313 7.84 -2.97 2.02
N THR A 314 6.76 -2.94 2.79
CA THR A 314 5.95 -4.12 3.12
C THR A 314 4.50 -3.92 2.70
N LEU A 315 3.99 -4.83 1.90
CA LEU A 315 2.62 -4.87 1.40
C LEU A 315 1.94 -6.16 1.83
N ALA A 316 0.68 -6.07 2.22
CA ALA A 316 -0.19 -7.22 2.44
C ALA A 316 -1.23 -7.27 1.32
N VAL A 317 -1.23 -8.35 0.55
CA VAL A 317 -2.04 -8.50 -0.66
C VAL A 317 -3.16 -9.50 -0.43
N TYR A 318 -4.39 -9.05 -0.57
CA TYR A 318 -5.60 -9.87 -0.59
C TYR A 318 -6.01 -10.06 -2.06
N LYS A 319 -5.67 -11.21 -2.65
CA LYS A 319 -5.89 -11.52 -4.08
C LYS A 319 -7.37 -11.67 -4.46
N ASN A 320 -8.23 -11.91 -3.47
CA ASN A 320 -9.67 -12.04 -3.61
C ASN A 320 -10.35 -11.26 -2.48
N THR A 321 -10.85 -10.06 -2.80
CA THR A 321 -11.49 -9.19 -1.82
C THR A 321 -12.75 -9.81 -1.23
N ALA A 322 -13.56 -10.47 -2.06
CA ALA A 322 -14.81 -11.10 -1.62
C ALA A 322 -14.55 -12.12 -0.52
N GLU A 323 -13.62 -13.04 -0.79
CA GLU A 323 -13.21 -14.07 0.15
C GLU A 323 -12.62 -13.48 1.44
N ALA A 324 -11.74 -12.48 1.29
CA ALA A 324 -11.12 -11.80 2.42
C ALA A 324 -12.15 -11.16 3.36
N VAL A 325 -13.14 -10.46 2.79
CA VAL A 325 -14.22 -9.83 3.54
C VAL A 325 -15.09 -10.89 4.23
N ASP A 326 -15.48 -11.94 3.53
CA ASP A 326 -16.31 -13.02 4.08
C ASP A 326 -15.61 -13.74 5.25
N TYR A 327 -14.28 -13.96 5.19
CA TYR A 327 -13.49 -14.51 6.30
C TYR A 327 -13.47 -13.57 7.51
N ILE A 328 -13.23 -12.28 7.30
CA ILE A 328 -13.21 -11.30 8.40
C ILE A 328 -14.59 -11.21 9.07
N LEU A 329 -15.69 -11.18 8.29
CA LEU A 329 -17.05 -11.12 8.82
C LEU A 329 -17.44 -12.34 9.66
N ARG A 330 -16.88 -13.51 9.33
CA ARG A 330 -17.06 -14.75 10.10
C ARG A 330 -16.11 -14.87 11.29
N GLY A 331 -15.21 -13.90 11.50
CA GLY A 331 -14.17 -13.98 12.53
C GLY A 331 -13.09 -14.99 12.24
N TRP A 332 -12.97 -15.44 10.99
CA TRP A 332 -11.95 -16.40 10.59
C TRP A 332 -10.60 -15.73 10.36
N PRO A 333 -9.50 -16.41 10.67
CA PRO A 333 -8.18 -15.84 10.45
C PRO A 333 -7.89 -15.72 8.96
N ILE A 334 -7.65 -14.50 8.50
CA ILE A 334 -7.17 -14.26 7.15
C ILE A 334 -5.68 -13.95 7.16
N ARG A 335 -4.95 -14.50 6.20
CA ARG A 335 -3.54 -14.20 6.00
C ARG A 335 -3.33 -13.67 4.59
N PRO A 336 -3.09 -12.36 4.46
CA PRO A 336 -2.71 -11.79 3.17
C PRO A 336 -1.34 -12.31 2.73
N GLU A 337 -1.09 -12.32 1.44
CA GLU A 337 0.25 -12.55 0.91
C GLU A 337 1.15 -11.35 1.24
N ILE A 338 2.16 -11.57 2.06
CA ILE A 338 3.11 -10.51 2.42
C ILE A 338 4.16 -10.39 1.33
N ARG A 339 4.28 -9.20 0.77
CA ARG A 339 5.29 -8.85 -0.23
C ARG A 339 6.17 -7.73 0.27
N LYS A 340 7.47 -7.87 0.05
CA LYS A 340 8.46 -6.86 0.46
C LYS A 340 9.20 -6.31 -0.76
N VAL A 341 9.40 -5.00 -0.75
CA VAL A 341 10.30 -4.34 -1.68
C VAL A 341 11.71 -4.49 -1.15
N ALA A 342 12.59 -5.10 -1.95
CA ALA A 342 13.99 -5.21 -1.62
C ALA A 342 14.81 -4.41 -2.63
N GLU A 343 15.66 -3.54 -2.13
CA GLU A 343 16.61 -2.76 -2.94
C GLU A 343 18.00 -3.35 -2.81
N ILE A 344 18.75 -3.34 -3.91
CA ILE A 344 20.15 -3.76 -3.91
C ILE A 344 21.01 -2.50 -3.74
N THR A 345 21.58 -2.31 -2.54
CA THR A 345 22.57 -1.26 -2.30
C THR A 345 23.98 -1.74 -2.59
N ARG A 346 24.88 -0.80 -2.89
CA ARG A 346 26.32 -1.02 -2.97
C ARG A 346 27.06 -0.53 -1.72
N ASN A 347 26.35 0.18 -0.86
CA ASN A 347 26.86 0.68 0.41
C ASN A 347 26.48 -0.29 1.52
N ILE A 348 27.46 -0.90 2.14
CA ILE A 348 27.24 -1.86 3.21
C ILE A 348 26.67 -1.21 4.48
N GLU A 349 26.90 0.09 4.67
CA GLU A 349 26.38 0.86 5.80
C GLU A 349 24.85 1.05 5.72
N GLU A 350 24.28 0.95 4.52
CA GLU A 350 22.86 1.08 4.25
C GLU A 350 22.17 -0.28 4.10
N ALA A 351 22.92 -1.39 4.21
CA ALA A 351 22.40 -2.72 3.98
C ALA A 351 21.77 -3.28 5.26
N ASP A 352 20.59 -3.88 5.13
CA ASP A 352 19.96 -4.63 6.22
C ASP A 352 20.42 -6.10 6.28
N ILE A 353 20.79 -6.65 5.11
CA ILE A 353 21.24 -8.05 4.96
C ILE A 353 22.35 -8.14 3.91
N VAL A 354 23.18 -9.15 4.02
CA VAL A 354 24.22 -9.47 3.03
C VAL A 354 23.98 -10.87 2.49
N ILE A 355 23.91 -11.01 1.16
CA ILE A 355 23.77 -12.30 0.48
C ILE A 355 25.08 -12.61 -0.27
N VAL A 356 25.70 -13.73 0.06
CA VAL A 356 27.02 -14.10 -0.47
C VAL A 356 26.97 -15.48 -1.13
N HIS A 357 27.60 -15.63 -2.29
CA HIS A 357 27.78 -16.95 -2.87
C HIS A 357 28.77 -17.78 -2.06
N LYS A 358 28.43 -19.05 -1.75
CA LYS A 358 29.20 -19.93 -0.85
C LYS A 358 30.66 -20.13 -1.24
N ALA A 359 30.99 -20.00 -2.54
CA ALA A 359 32.36 -20.05 -3.02
C ALA A 359 33.25 -18.93 -2.46
N PHE A 360 32.67 -17.78 -2.12
CA PHE A 360 33.38 -16.64 -1.55
C PHE A 360 33.41 -16.64 -0.02
N ALA A 361 32.71 -17.59 0.62
CA ALA A 361 32.64 -17.70 2.08
C ALA A 361 33.97 -18.16 2.70
N LYS A 362 34.78 -18.91 1.95
CA LYS A 362 36.03 -19.53 2.44
C LYS A 362 37.25 -18.60 2.39
N GLY A 363 37.16 -17.43 1.81
CA GLY A 363 38.32 -16.56 1.50
C GLY A 363 38.48 -15.30 2.34
N GLY A 364 37.79 -15.12 3.46
CA GLY A 364 37.94 -13.94 4.32
C GLY A 364 37.78 -12.62 3.52
N THR A 365 36.78 -12.53 2.67
CA THR A 365 36.61 -11.35 1.82
C THR A 365 36.31 -10.12 2.67
N LYS A 366 36.89 -8.98 2.30
CA LYS A 366 36.73 -7.69 2.99
C LYS A 366 35.25 -7.36 3.28
N ILE A 367 34.34 -7.78 2.38
CA ILE A 367 32.89 -7.60 2.56
C ILE A 367 32.36 -8.37 3.75
N LEU A 368 32.81 -9.62 4.00
CA LEU A 368 32.36 -10.43 5.13
C LEU A 368 32.88 -9.88 6.46
N SER A 369 34.12 -9.37 6.49
CA SER A 369 34.67 -8.70 7.66
C SER A 369 33.84 -7.48 8.02
N VAL A 370 33.59 -6.60 7.05
CA VAL A 370 32.80 -5.38 7.26
C VAL A 370 31.36 -5.71 7.64
N ALA A 371 30.73 -6.72 7.03
CA ALA A 371 29.38 -7.15 7.40
C ALA A 371 29.30 -7.64 8.85
N ASN A 372 30.34 -8.36 9.33
CA ASN A 372 30.41 -8.78 10.72
C ASN A 372 30.64 -7.59 11.67
N ASP A 373 31.46 -6.59 11.29
CA ASP A 373 31.69 -5.38 12.07
C ASP A 373 30.40 -4.59 12.28
N TYR A 374 29.54 -4.53 11.24
CA TYR A 374 28.20 -3.92 11.31
C TYR A 374 27.12 -4.86 11.87
N LYS A 375 27.47 -6.10 12.25
CA LYS A 375 26.55 -7.13 12.77
C LYS A 375 25.38 -7.43 11.81
N LEU A 376 25.62 -7.35 10.51
CA LEU A 376 24.60 -7.62 9.49
C LEU A 376 24.37 -9.13 9.36
N PRO A 377 23.11 -9.59 9.21
CA PRO A 377 22.81 -10.98 8.88
C PRO A 377 23.41 -11.37 7.54
N ILE A 378 24.13 -12.51 7.47
CA ILE A 378 24.77 -13.00 6.25
C ILE A 378 24.12 -14.29 5.81
N TYR A 379 23.58 -14.30 4.59
CA TYR A 379 22.94 -15.45 3.97
C TYR A 379 23.79 -16.00 2.82
N TYR A 380 23.81 -17.34 2.64
CA TYR A 380 24.68 -17.97 1.67
C TYR A 380 23.90 -18.67 0.55
N VAL A 381 24.18 -18.29 -0.70
CA VAL A 381 23.65 -18.94 -1.90
C VAL A 381 24.63 -20.00 -2.38
N ARG A 382 24.15 -21.21 -2.64
CA ARG A 382 24.99 -22.35 -3.08
C ARG A 382 25.28 -22.35 -4.59
N SER A 383 24.37 -21.81 -5.39
CA SER A 383 24.51 -21.68 -6.85
C SER A 383 23.87 -20.40 -7.34
N ASN A 384 24.28 -19.92 -8.52
CA ASN A 384 23.71 -18.74 -9.16
C ASN A 384 22.39 -19.01 -9.91
N SER A 385 21.69 -20.10 -9.58
CA SER A 385 20.37 -20.36 -10.14
C SER A 385 19.33 -19.43 -9.54
N MET A 386 18.37 -18.97 -10.35
CA MET A 386 17.31 -18.06 -9.93
C MET A 386 16.52 -18.66 -8.74
N SER A 387 16.21 -19.95 -8.77
CA SER A 387 15.48 -20.64 -7.70
C SER A 387 16.22 -20.61 -6.35
N GLN A 388 17.54 -20.82 -6.36
CA GLN A 388 18.35 -20.75 -5.15
C GLN A 388 18.46 -19.33 -4.59
N VAL A 389 18.62 -18.34 -5.47
CA VAL A 389 18.65 -16.92 -5.07
C VAL A 389 17.30 -16.52 -4.49
N GLN A 390 16.20 -16.87 -5.16
CA GLN A 390 14.86 -16.58 -4.66
C GLN A 390 14.59 -17.22 -3.30
N LYS A 391 14.98 -18.48 -3.10
CA LYS A 391 14.83 -19.18 -1.82
C LYS A 391 15.55 -18.43 -0.69
N VAL A 392 16.82 -18.08 -0.91
CA VAL A 392 17.62 -17.38 0.11
C VAL A 392 17.11 -15.97 0.35
N VAL A 393 16.64 -15.24 -0.68
CA VAL A 393 16.01 -13.93 -0.52
C VAL A 393 14.73 -14.03 0.27
N LYS A 394 13.87 -15.01 0.00
CA LYS A 394 12.65 -15.24 0.78
C LYS A 394 12.96 -15.55 2.25
N GLU A 395 13.94 -16.40 2.51
CA GLU A 395 14.40 -16.72 3.86
C GLU A 395 14.92 -15.46 4.58
N ALA A 396 15.78 -14.69 3.93
CA ALA A 396 16.37 -13.48 4.48
C ALA A 396 15.35 -12.37 4.77
N LEU A 397 14.31 -12.26 3.95
CA LEU A 397 13.23 -11.29 4.12
C LEU A 397 12.06 -11.83 4.97
N HIS A 398 12.20 -13.05 5.52
CA HIS A 398 11.13 -13.75 6.24
C HIS A 398 9.81 -13.81 5.45
N ILE A 399 9.91 -14.05 4.12
CA ILE A 399 8.76 -14.24 3.25
C ILE A 399 8.43 -15.72 3.27
N PRO A 400 7.25 -16.14 3.74
CA PRO A 400 6.88 -17.54 3.75
C PRO A 400 6.84 -18.11 2.32
N ASP A 401 7.25 -19.36 2.13
CA ASP A 401 7.11 -20.05 0.84
C ASP A 401 5.63 -20.18 0.51
N SER A 402 5.23 -19.46 -0.53
CA SER A 402 3.83 -19.30 -0.91
C SER A 402 3.27 -20.43 -1.76
N GLU A 403 1.98 -20.58 -1.69
CA GLU A 403 0.97 -21.24 -2.50
C GLU A 403 0.60 -22.67 -2.12
N THR A 404 1.52 -23.59 -1.86
CA THR A 404 1.17 -24.99 -1.53
C THR A 404 0.91 -25.20 -0.04
N THR A 405 1.59 -24.44 0.81
CA THR A 405 1.47 -24.60 2.27
C THR A 405 0.27 -23.82 2.83
N PHE A 406 -0.11 -22.72 2.19
CA PHE A 406 -1.21 -21.88 2.67
C PHE A 406 -2.58 -22.42 2.22
N GLN A 407 -2.72 -22.87 0.97
CA GLN A 407 -3.96 -23.48 0.50
C GLN A 407 -4.28 -24.70 1.36
N GLY A 408 -3.30 -25.58 1.59
CA GLY A 408 -3.47 -26.76 2.46
C GLY A 408 -3.82 -26.38 3.91
N TYR A 409 -3.23 -25.31 4.47
CA TYR A 409 -3.54 -24.89 5.82
C TYR A 409 -4.95 -24.30 5.96
N TYR A 410 -5.42 -23.52 4.97
CA TYR A 410 -6.79 -22.99 4.97
C TYR A 410 -7.81 -24.09 4.76
N ASP A 411 -7.57 -24.99 3.81
CA ASP A 411 -8.43 -26.15 3.59
C ASP A 411 -8.49 -27.04 4.85
N ASP A 412 -7.37 -27.21 5.55
CA ASP A 412 -7.31 -27.97 6.80
C ASP A 412 -7.99 -27.23 7.97
N ALA A 413 -7.81 -25.92 8.07
CA ALA A 413 -8.47 -25.12 9.10
C ALA A 413 -9.98 -25.03 8.87
N GLU A 414 -10.43 -24.84 7.64
CA GLU A 414 -11.85 -24.82 7.27
C GLU A 414 -12.51 -26.18 7.58
N ARG A 415 -11.90 -27.29 7.13
CA ARG A 415 -12.38 -28.64 7.46
C ARG A 415 -12.42 -28.91 8.94
N ALA A 416 -11.38 -28.47 9.68
CA ALA A 416 -11.30 -28.64 11.12
C ALA A 416 -12.36 -27.83 11.87
N LEU A 417 -12.68 -26.63 11.40
CA LEU A 417 -13.75 -25.80 11.98
C LEU A 417 -15.12 -26.35 11.63
N ASP A 418 -15.37 -26.82 10.42
CA ASP A 418 -16.60 -27.50 10.02
C ASP A 418 -16.81 -28.81 10.81
N GLU A 419 -15.75 -29.58 11.02
CA GLU A 419 -15.76 -30.75 11.89
C GLU A 419 -16.13 -30.37 13.31
N THR A 420 -15.52 -29.32 13.86
CA THR A 420 -15.79 -28.81 15.19
C THR A 420 -17.25 -28.36 15.33
N GLN A 421 -17.77 -27.65 14.36
CA GLN A 421 -19.15 -27.18 14.34
C GLN A 421 -20.15 -28.33 14.28
N THR A 422 -19.84 -29.34 13.47
CA THR A 422 -20.63 -30.58 13.40
C THR A 422 -20.62 -31.35 14.73
N ALA A 423 -19.45 -31.39 15.39
CA ALA A 423 -19.30 -32.04 16.69
C ALA A 423 -20.07 -31.28 17.81
N ILE A 424 -19.99 -29.94 17.81
CA ILE A 424 -20.76 -29.08 18.73
C ILE A 424 -22.26 -29.38 18.57
N GLN A 425 -22.77 -29.40 17.33
CA GLN A 425 -24.19 -29.67 17.10
C GLN A 425 -24.61 -31.06 17.65
N LYS A 426 -23.80 -32.09 17.43
CA LYS A 426 -24.07 -33.44 17.96
C LYS A 426 -24.11 -33.46 19.50
N ILE A 427 -23.23 -32.70 20.14
CA ILE A 427 -23.21 -32.58 21.61
C ILE A 427 -24.45 -31.85 22.11
N LEU A 428 -24.87 -30.78 21.44
CA LEU A 428 -26.13 -30.06 21.77
C LEU A 428 -27.37 -30.95 21.55
N ASP A 429 -27.30 -31.90 20.62
CA ASP A 429 -28.34 -32.89 20.36
C ASP A 429 -28.27 -34.10 21.35
N GLY A 430 -27.39 -34.05 22.36
CA GLY A 430 -27.31 -35.04 23.46
C GLY A 430 -26.21 -36.12 23.25
N ALA A 431 -25.28 -35.93 22.35
CA ALA A 431 -24.11 -36.81 22.25
C ALA A 431 -23.16 -36.62 23.44
N GLY A 432 -22.43 -37.63 23.84
CA GLY A 432 -21.33 -37.54 24.81
C GLY A 432 -20.12 -36.82 24.26
N ASN A 433 -18.98 -37.01 24.92
CA ASN A 433 -17.72 -36.42 24.47
C ASN A 433 -17.37 -36.83 23.02
N ILE A 434 -16.91 -35.86 22.23
CA ILE A 434 -16.49 -36.09 20.84
C ILE A 434 -15.03 -35.67 20.69
N GLU A 435 -14.24 -36.58 20.11
CA GLU A 435 -12.85 -36.29 19.72
C GLU A 435 -12.78 -35.90 18.25
N LEU A 436 -12.01 -34.82 17.99
CA LEU A 436 -11.78 -34.31 16.65
C LEU A 436 -10.50 -34.89 16.03
N ASN A 437 -10.31 -34.73 14.75
CA ASN A 437 -9.08 -35.15 14.09
C ASN A 437 -7.85 -34.37 14.60
N PRO A 438 -6.65 -35.00 14.60
CA PRO A 438 -5.42 -34.33 14.98
C PRO A 438 -5.15 -33.09 14.15
N GLN A 439 -4.80 -31.98 14.82
CA GLN A 439 -4.54 -30.71 14.20
C GLN A 439 -3.30 -30.03 14.80
N ASN A 440 -2.70 -29.09 14.05
CA ASN A 440 -1.62 -28.26 14.57
C ASN A 440 -2.10 -27.33 15.70
N GLN A 441 -1.16 -26.79 16.46
CA GLN A 441 -1.46 -25.95 17.64
C GLN A 441 -2.35 -24.74 17.33
N GLN A 442 -2.18 -24.13 16.15
CA GLN A 442 -2.93 -22.93 15.77
C GLN A 442 -4.38 -23.27 15.44
N ILE A 443 -4.62 -24.35 14.70
CA ILE A 443 -5.97 -24.83 14.38
C ILE A 443 -6.69 -25.29 15.65
N ARG A 444 -6.02 -26.01 16.54
CA ARG A 444 -6.62 -26.42 17.83
C ARG A 444 -7.04 -25.22 18.67
N LYS A 445 -6.28 -24.12 18.65
CA LYS A 445 -6.66 -22.88 19.34
C LYS A 445 -7.97 -22.33 18.79
N LEU A 446 -8.13 -22.30 17.46
CA LEU A 446 -9.38 -21.86 16.81
C LEU A 446 -10.56 -22.78 17.15
N GLN A 447 -10.32 -24.09 17.19
CA GLN A 447 -11.32 -25.07 17.62
C GLN A 447 -11.75 -24.85 19.07
N HIS A 448 -10.80 -24.56 20.01
CA HIS A 448 -11.10 -24.20 21.39
C HIS A 448 -11.96 -22.94 21.48
N GLU A 449 -11.56 -21.88 20.77
CA GLU A 449 -12.32 -20.61 20.75
C GLU A 449 -13.75 -20.80 20.22
N LEU A 450 -13.92 -21.64 19.19
CA LEU A 450 -15.25 -21.96 18.64
C LEU A 450 -16.11 -22.73 19.66
N VAL A 451 -15.52 -23.70 20.37
CA VAL A 451 -16.22 -24.47 21.41
C VAL A 451 -16.63 -23.59 22.59
N GLU A 452 -15.77 -22.68 23.04
CA GLU A 452 -16.06 -21.71 24.09
C GLU A 452 -17.20 -20.74 23.71
N GLN A 453 -17.27 -20.31 22.45
CA GLN A 453 -18.38 -19.47 21.95
C GLN A 453 -19.75 -20.13 22.10
N HIS A 454 -19.77 -21.46 22.11
CA HIS A 454 -20.99 -22.27 22.32
C HIS A 454 -21.20 -22.67 23.78
N ASN A 455 -20.44 -22.10 24.73
CA ASN A 455 -20.49 -22.42 26.15
C ASN A 455 -20.22 -23.91 26.46
N LEU A 456 -19.44 -24.58 25.63
CA LEU A 456 -18.97 -25.95 25.83
C LEU A 456 -17.52 -25.94 26.30
N SER A 457 -17.14 -27.02 27.00
CA SER A 457 -15.76 -27.19 27.45
C SER A 457 -15.01 -28.10 26.48
N SER A 458 -13.71 -27.85 26.30
CA SER A 458 -12.85 -28.68 25.48
C SER A 458 -11.45 -28.81 26.06
N GLU A 459 -10.80 -29.92 25.79
CA GLU A 459 -9.43 -30.23 26.21
C GLU A 459 -8.59 -30.74 25.04
N SER A 460 -7.28 -30.45 25.07
CA SER A 460 -6.35 -30.99 24.07
C SER A 460 -5.72 -32.28 24.59
N ILE A 461 -5.89 -33.37 23.85
CA ILE A 461 -5.41 -34.72 24.19
C ILE A 461 -4.39 -35.18 23.16
N GLY A 462 -3.53 -36.15 23.53
CA GLY A 462 -2.49 -36.73 22.69
C GLY A 462 -1.18 -35.94 22.70
N GLU A 463 -0.15 -36.49 22.09
CA GLU A 463 1.18 -35.89 22.02
C GLU A 463 1.65 -35.77 20.56
N GLY A 464 2.51 -34.81 20.28
CA GLY A 464 3.13 -34.61 18.95
C GLY A 464 2.11 -34.39 17.84
N SER A 465 2.22 -35.20 16.77
CA SER A 465 1.36 -35.16 15.58
C SER A 465 -0.06 -35.69 15.82
N GLU A 466 -0.27 -36.49 16.86
CA GLU A 466 -1.57 -37.08 17.20
C GLU A 466 -2.40 -36.20 18.16
N ARG A 467 -1.92 -35.02 18.47
CA ARG A 467 -2.59 -34.10 19.38
C ARG A 467 -3.83 -33.48 18.77
N HIS A 468 -4.96 -33.70 19.40
CA HIS A 468 -6.30 -33.28 18.94
C HIS A 468 -7.15 -32.66 20.04
N LEU A 469 -8.31 -32.12 19.68
CA LEU A 469 -9.28 -31.57 20.59
C LEU A 469 -10.35 -32.59 20.93
N ARG A 470 -10.71 -32.68 22.20
CA ARG A 470 -11.91 -33.37 22.69
C ARG A 470 -12.89 -32.31 23.19
N ILE A 471 -14.11 -32.34 22.69
CA ILE A 471 -15.21 -31.51 23.18
C ILE A 471 -15.98 -32.33 24.23
N ILE A 472 -16.22 -31.73 25.39
CA ILE A 472 -16.84 -32.41 26.51
C ILE A 472 -18.36 -32.17 26.43
N GLY A 473 -19.11 -33.25 26.21
CA GLY A 473 -20.57 -33.27 26.28
C GLY A 473 -21.00 -33.41 27.72
N GLY A 474 -21.56 -32.35 28.28
CA GLY A 474 -21.96 -32.36 29.67
C GLY A 474 -23.24 -33.14 29.91
N GLN A 475 -23.23 -34.12 30.83
CA GLN A 475 -24.35 -34.38 31.69
C GLN A 475 -24.41 -33.23 32.71
N ASP A 476 -25.53 -32.51 32.71
CA ASP A 476 -26.05 -31.56 33.69
C ASP A 476 -26.35 -30.15 33.17
N PHE A 477 -27.29 -30.05 32.23
CA PHE A 477 -28.20 -28.92 32.24
C PHE A 477 -29.43 -29.33 33.04
N LYS A 478 -29.33 -29.46 34.37
CA LYS A 478 -30.47 -29.35 35.29
C LYS A 478 -30.46 -27.97 35.89
N SER A 479 -31.44 -27.21 35.44
CA SER A 479 -32.20 -26.15 36.16
C SER A 479 -31.54 -25.49 37.38
N THR A 480 -31.22 -24.24 37.25
CA THR A 480 -31.71 -23.22 38.18
C THR A 480 -32.09 -21.95 37.44
#